data_1eae2091b341af3d2e654454b6ac6cd2
#
_entry.id   1eae2091b341af3d2e654454b6ac6cd2
#
_cell.length_a   1.000
_cell.length_b   1.000
_cell.length_c   1.000
_cell.angle_alpha   90.00
_cell.angle_beta   90.00
_cell.angle_gamma   90.00
#
_symmetry.space_group_name_H-M   'P 1'
#
loop_
_entity.id
_entity.type
_entity.pdbx_description
1 polymer ?
#
loop_
_entity_poly.entity_id
_entity_poly.type
_entity_poly.pdbx_seq_one_letter_code
_entity_poly.pdbx_strand_id
1 'polypeptide(L)'
;MQQMYDMVIIGGGPGGIGAAVEAKVLGINSILMIEKGDNHSQTIRKFYKDNKRVDKNYKGQEIELHGNVDFTDGTKESTLNYFDSLLDHDEIDTAFNSEVESVTKVGDEFQIVTTKAGYRARNVIVAIGTMGKPNKPDYNLPISLKERINFNLDKCSQGEKLLLVGGGNSAVEYAIELSKSNNVTLNYRKDTFSRLNDINLQLIHEYNGQERLRLRLGMDIVSIENENGLVKVNFTDGYYTIYDRVVYAIGGTTPVDFLKKCGITIDSDGKPEFDDNFETKMQGLYLAGDIAVKSGGSIAIALNHAYHIISHMLKNRKN
;
A
#
# COMPACT_ATOMS: atom_id res chain seq x y z
N MET A 1 3.10 33.76 12.15
CA MET A 1 1.98 33.20 11.38
C MET A 1 2.45 31.85 10.78
N GLN A 2 1.65 30.82 10.88
CA GLN A 2 1.97 29.52 10.23
C GLN A 2 2.04 29.72 8.72
N GLN A 3 3.06 29.14 8.07
CA GLN A 3 3.23 29.22 6.60
C GLN A 3 1.99 28.63 5.91
N MET A 4 1.50 29.34 4.89
CA MET A 4 0.42 28.87 4.04
C MET A 4 1.02 28.21 2.79
N TYR A 5 0.69 26.95 2.57
CA TYR A 5 1.06 26.23 1.36
C TYR A 5 -0.02 26.36 0.27
N ASP A 6 0.39 26.42 -0.98
CA ASP A 6 -0.56 26.28 -2.09
C ASP A 6 -1.16 24.88 -2.12
N MET A 7 -0.35 23.88 -1.72
CA MET A 7 -0.75 22.49 -1.70
C MET A 7 -0.01 21.71 -0.62
N VAL A 8 -0.78 20.89 0.12
CA VAL A 8 -0.23 19.84 1.00
C VAL A 8 -0.61 18.48 0.43
N ILE A 9 0.39 17.60 0.32
CA ILE A 9 0.25 16.22 -0.14
C ILE A 9 0.43 15.30 1.05
N ILE A 10 -0.54 14.42 1.30
CA ILE A 10 -0.52 13.45 2.40
C ILE A 10 -0.21 12.07 1.85
N GLY A 11 0.97 11.58 2.13
CA GLY A 11 1.52 10.32 1.66
C GLY A 11 2.62 10.49 0.63
N GLY A 12 3.81 9.96 0.93
CA GLY A 12 5.01 9.98 0.10
C GLY A 12 5.15 8.76 -0.81
N GLY A 13 4.04 8.18 -1.28
CA GLY A 13 4.02 7.12 -2.29
C GLY A 13 4.08 7.68 -3.71
N PRO A 14 4.05 6.81 -4.76
CA PRO A 14 4.14 7.23 -6.15
C PRO A 14 3.14 8.32 -6.55
N GLY A 15 1.89 8.22 -6.07
CA GLY A 15 0.87 9.24 -6.36
C GLY A 15 1.16 10.59 -5.70
N GLY A 16 1.74 10.59 -4.49
CA GLY A 16 2.14 11.83 -3.81
C GLY A 16 3.37 12.45 -4.43
N ILE A 17 4.39 11.65 -4.75
CA ILE A 17 5.60 12.12 -5.46
C ILE A 17 5.22 12.68 -6.82
N GLY A 18 4.42 11.95 -7.60
CA GLY A 18 3.94 12.42 -8.90
C GLY A 18 3.20 13.77 -8.78
N ALA A 19 2.31 13.92 -7.78
CA ALA A 19 1.59 15.18 -7.57
C ALA A 19 2.52 16.34 -7.21
N ALA A 20 3.55 16.09 -6.40
CA ALA A 20 4.52 17.12 -6.03
C ALA A 20 5.35 17.58 -7.25
N VAL A 21 5.87 16.63 -8.04
CA VAL A 21 6.66 16.92 -9.24
C VAL A 21 5.81 17.63 -10.30
N GLU A 22 4.63 17.10 -10.62
CA GLU A 22 3.71 17.72 -11.59
C GLU A 22 3.35 19.16 -11.18
N ALA A 23 3.12 19.38 -9.91
CA ALA A 23 2.80 20.70 -9.39
C ALA A 23 3.97 21.68 -9.57
N LYS A 24 5.20 21.26 -9.27
CA LYS A 24 6.42 22.08 -9.50
C LYS A 24 6.61 22.39 -10.97
N VAL A 25 6.57 21.38 -11.83
CA VAL A 25 6.73 21.56 -13.29
C VAL A 25 5.68 22.52 -13.86
N LEU A 26 4.45 22.45 -13.34
CA LEU A 26 3.34 23.30 -13.79
C LEU A 26 3.23 24.64 -13.04
N GLY A 27 4.22 25.00 -12.22
CA GLY A 27 4.38 26.33 -11.62
C GLY A 27 3.72 26.55 -10.27
N ILE A 28 3.35 25.49 -9.54
CA ILE A 28 2.94 25.58 -8.14
C ILE A 28 4.20 25.42 -7.27
N ASN A 29 4.60 26.45 -6.53
CA ASN A 29 5.89 26.47 -5.85
C ASN A 29 5.83 26.18 -4.35
N SER A 30 4.72 26.49 -3.66
CA SER A 30 4.58 26.29 -2.22
C SER A 30 3.90 24.96 -1.94
N ILE A 31 4.69 23.88 -1.90
CA ILE A 31 4.24 22.50 -1.76
C ILE A 31 4.90 21.87 -0.55
N LEU A 32 4.11 21.13 0.25
CA LEU A 32 4.61 20.29 1.33
C LEU A 32 4.09 18.87 1.16
N MET A 33 4.99 17.88 1.12
CA MET A 33 4.64 16.47 1.18
C MET A 33 4.85 15.94 2.60
N ILE A 34 3.81 15.35 3.19
CA ILE A 34 3.82 14.80 4.56
C ILE A 34 3.76 13.28 4.48
N GLU A 35 4.70 12.59 5.10
CA GLU A 35 4.76 11.13 5.16
C GLU A 35 4.95 10.66 6.60
N LYS A 36 4.16 9.67 7.02
CA LYS A 36 4.25 9.09 8.37
C LYS A 36 5.49 8.26 8.60
N GLY A 37 6.06 7.69 7.54
CA GLY A 37 7.30 6.95 7.57
C GLY A 37 8.52 7.85 7.61
N ASP A 38 9.66 7.24 7.81
CA ASP A 38 10.98 7.89 7.84
C ASP A 38 11.52 8.25 6.45
N ASN A 39 10.87 7.78 5.40
CA ASN A 39 11.22 8.02 4.02
C ASN A 39 9.99 7.85 3.11
N HIS A 40 10.08 8.25 1.82
CA HIS A 40 9.02 8.03 0.84
C HIS A 40 8.83 6.54 0.49
N SER A 41 7.75 6.23 -0.24
CA SER A 41 7.46 4.92 -0.84
C SER A 41 7.55 3.74 0.13
N GLN A 42 7.02 3.92 1.36
CA GLN A 42 7.11 2.93 2.43
C GLN A 42 6.58 1.55 2.03
N THR A 43 5.55 1.47 1.20
CA THR A 43 5.02 0.20 0.70
C THR A 43 6.06 -0.54 -0.15
N ILE A 44 6.76 0.17 -1.05
CA ILE A 44 7.82 -0.41 -1.88
C ILE A 44 9.00 -0.82 -0.99
N ARG A 45 9.44 0.06 -0.09
CA ARG A 45 10.58 -0.19 0.81
C ARG A 45 10.34 -1.41 1.70
N LYS A 46 9.17 -1.54 2.30
CA LYS A 46 8.86 -2.59 3.29
C LYS A 46 8.37 -3.91 2.71
N PHE A 47 7.62 -3.87 1.61
CA PHE A 47 6.93 -5.07 1.10
C PHE A 47 7.52 -5.62 -0.20
N TYR A 48 8.33 -4.84 -0.93
CA TYR A 48 9.03 -5.35 -2.09
C TYR A 48 10.37 -5.95 -1.66
N LYS A 49 10.67 -7.13 -2.17
CA LYS A 49 11.97 -7.75 -1.96
C LYS A 49 13.04 -7.06 -2.79
N ASP A 50 14.28 -7.24 -2.37
CA ASP A 50 15.43 -6.77 -3.11
C ASP A 50 15.44 -7.40 -4.51
N ASN A 51 15.74 -6.59 -5.51
CA ASN A 51 15.67 -6.92 -6.93
C ASN A 51 14.27 -7.30 -7.46
N LYS A 52 13.19 -7.07 -6.69
CA LYS A 52 11.85 -7.29 -7.21
C LYS A 52 11.61 -6.41 -8.43
N ARG A 53 11.19 -7.02 -9.53
CA ARG A 53 10.77 -6.30 -10.73
C ARG A 53 9.56 -5.42 -10.44
N VAL A 54 9.59 -4.21 -10.99
CA VAL A 54 8.54 -3.19 -10.91
C VAL A 54 8.20 -2.78 -12.33
N ASP A 55 7.01 -3.17 -12.78
CA ASP A 55 6.56 -2.95 -14.14
C ASP A 55 5.73 -1.66 -14.25
N LYS A 56 5.90 -0.94 -15.35
CA LYS A 56 5.05 0.19 -15.74
C LYS A 56 3.63 -0.28 -16.07
N ASN A 57 3.56 -1.37 -16.85
CA ASN A 57 2.30 -1.91 -17.33
C ASN A 57 1.58 -2.73 -16.27
N TYR A 58 0.25 -2.71 -16.27
CA TYR A 58 -0.57 -3.38 -15.26
C TYR A 58 -1.38 -4.51 -15.90
N LYS A 59 -1.18 -5.75 -15.41
CA LYS A 59 -1.95 -6.94 -15.82
C LYS A 59 -2.06 -7.10 -17.36
N GLY A 60 -0.95 -6.90 -18.07
CA GLY A 60 -0.93 -7.02 -19.54
C GLY A 60 -1.56 -5.84 -20.30
N GLN A 61 -2.05 -4.81 -19.60
CA GLN A 61 -2.49 -3.56 -20.20
C GLN A 61 -1.33 -2.58 -20.28
N GLU A 62 -1.07 -2.07 -21.47
CA GLU A 62 -0.12 -1.00 -21.69
C GLU A 62 -0.68 0.31 -21.11
N ILE A 63 0.09 0.98 -20.24
CA ILE A 63 -0.32 2.23 -19.60
C ILE A 63 0.48 3.37 -20.22
N GLU A 64 -0.21 4.25 -20.93
CA GLU A 64 0.36 5.50 -21.41
C GLU A 64 0.46 6.50 -20.25
N LEU A 65 1.63 7.16 -20.11
CA LEU A 65 1.84 8.22 -19.15
C LEU A 65 1.44 9.55 -19.77
N HIS A 66 0.67 10.35 -19.03
CA HIS A 66 0.10 11.61 -19.52
C HIS A 66 0.84 12.85 -19.04
N GLY A 67 1.64 12.72 -17.98
CA GLY A 67 2.28 13.82 -17.28
C GLY A 67 3.75 14.03 -17.68
N ASN A 68 4.43 14.80 -16.84
CA ASN A 68 5.85 15.13 -16.98
C ASN A 68 6.76 14.15 -16.23
N VAL A 69 6.19 13.25 -15.43
CA VAL A 69 6.94 12.21 -14.71
C VAL A 69 6.99 10.96 -15.56
N ASP A 70 8.16 10.66 -16.10
CA ASP A 70 8.42 9.41 -16.81
C ASP A 70 8.53 8.24 -15.82
N PHE A 71 8.09 7.06 -16.25
CA PHE A 71 8.26 5.83 -15.50
C PHE A 71 8.44 4.66 -16.44
N THR A 72 9.47 3.86 -16.21
CA THR A 72 9.80 2.67 -16.98
C THR A 72 9.96 1.45 -16.08
N ASP A 73 9.94 0.26 -16.69
CA ASP A 73 10.21 -0.98 -15.97
C ASP A 73 11.58 -0.94 -15.29
N GLY A 74 11.65 -1.52 -14.09
CA GLY A 74 12.86 -1.52 -13.30
C GLY A 74 12.82 -2.56 -12.18
N THR A 75 13.64 -2.33 -11.18
CA THR A 75 13.64 -3.07 -9.91
C THR A 75 13.17 -2.17 -8.76
N LYS A 76 12.94 -2.77 -7.59
CA LYS A 76 12.68 -2.03 -6.35
C LYS A 76 13.70 -0.90 -6.17
N GLU A 77 14.99 -1.22 -6.30
CA GLU A 77 16.11 -0.31 -6.04
C GLU A 77 16.13 0.83 -7.06
N SER A 78 16.05 0.50 -8.36
CA SER A 78 16.05 1.53 -9.40
C SER A 78 14.82 2.45 -9.30
N THR A 79 13.65 1.91 -8.94
CA THR A 79 12.44 2.67 -8.71
C THR A 79 12.58 3.62 -7.51
N LEU A 80 13.15 3.15 -6.40
CA LEU A 80 13.37 3.98 -5.22
C LEU A 80 14.39 5.09 -5.50
N ASN A 81 15.51 4.77 -6.14
CA ASN A 81 16.52 5.75 -6.53
C ASN A 81 15.95 6.81 -7.50
N TYR A 82 15.08 6.39 -8.41
CA TYR A 82 14.41 7.33 -9.31
C TYR A 82 13.51 8.30 -8.52
N PHE A 83 12.73 7.83 -7.57
CA PHE A 83 11.89 8.70 -6.75
C PHE A 83 12.70 9.60 -5.81
N ASP A 84 13.82 9.11 -5.25
CA ASP A 84 14.77 9.95 -4.52
C ASP A 84 15.26 11.11 -5.42
N SER A 85 15.68 10.81 -6.66
CA SER A 85 16.18 11.83 -7.59
C SER A 85 15.13 12.88 -7.98
N LEU A 86 13.84 12.50 -8.09
CA LEU A 86 12.76 13.44 -8.37
C LEU A 86 12.53 14.41 -7.22
N LEU A 87 12.55 13.90 -5.98
CA LEU A 87 12.35 14.74 -4.80
C LEU A 87 13.52 15.72 -4.57
N ASP A 88 14.74 15.27 -4.80
CA ASP A 88 15.95 16.10 -4.65
C ASP A 88 16.06 17.17 -5.75
N HIS A 89 15.75 16.80 -7.00
CA HIS A 89 15.85 17.71 -8.14
C HIS A 89 14.86 18.89 -8.04
N ASP A 90 13.64 18.61 -7.61
CA ASP A 90 12.58 19.61 -7.59
C ASP A 90 12.48 20.37 -6.27
N GLU A 91 13.41 20.14 -5.33
CA GLU A 91 13.45 20.82 -4.02
C GLU A 91 12.08 20.81 -3.34
N ILE A 92 11.45 19.63 -3.26
CA ILE A 92 10.13 19.48 -2.67
C ILE A 92 10.25 19.43 -1.15
N ASP A 93 9.57 20.36 -0.46
CA ASP A 93 9.49 20.34 1.00
C ASP A 93 8.85 19.03 1.49
N THR A 94 9.54 18.32 2.38
CA THR A 94 9.08 17.04 2.92
C THR A 94 9.04 17.03 4.44
N ALA A 95 7.99 16.46 5.02
CA ALA A 95 7.84 16.25 6.46
C ALA A 95 7.71 14.75 6.74
N PHE A 96 8.83 14.06 6.88
CA PHE A 96 8.90 12.65 7.28
C PHE A 96 8.65 12.43 8.77
N ASN A 97 8.34 11.18 9.15
CA ASN A 97 7.95 10.78 10.51
C ASN A 97 6.83 11.66 11.08
N SER A 98 5.91 12.11 10.22
CA SER A 98 4.84 13.04 10.54
C SER A 98 3.50 12.44 10.11
N GLU A 99 2.78 11.80 11.03
CA GLU A 99 1.48 11.22 10.75
C GLU A 99 0.41 12.31 10.78
N VAL A 100 -0.37 12.42 9.70
CA VAL A 100 -1.52 13.33 9.67
C VAL A 100 -2.65 12.70 10.46
N GLU A 101 -3.19 13.44 11.41
CA GLU A 101 -4.29 13.00 12.28
C GLU A 101 -5.66 13.45 11.78
N SER A 102 -5.72 14.66 11.19
CA SER A 102 -6.95 15.20 10.63
C SER A 102 -6.69 16.29 9.59
N VAL A 103 -7.69 16.50 8.73
CA VAL A 103 -7.78 17.60 7.78
C VAL A 103 -9.15 18.25 7.96
N THR A 104 -9.18 19.55 8.17
CA THR A 104 -10.43 20.29 8.36
C THR A 104 -10.45 21.52 7.45
N LYS A 105 -11.52 21.71 6.69
CA LYS A 105 -11.72 22.93 5.87
C LYS A 105 -12.27 24.04 6.73
N VAL A 106 -11.62 25.21 6.70
CA VAL A 106 -12.02 26.42 7.41
C VAL A 106 -12.03 27.58 6.42
N GLY A 107 -13.19 27.99 5.98
CA GLY A 107 -13.33 28.94 4.86
C GLY A 107 -12.75 28.34 3.58
N ASP A 108 -11.82 29.05 2.95
CA ASP A 108 -11.17 28.64 1.69
C ASP A 108 -9.84 27.87 1.93
N GLU A 109 -9.53 27.52 3.16
CA GLU A 109 -8.27 26.90 3.53
C GLU A 109 -8.48 25.57 4.27
N PHE A 110 -7.47 24.72 4.21
CA PHE A 110 -7.40 23.50 5.00
C PHE A 110 -6.43 23.69 6.17
N GLN A 111 -6.85 23.23 7.33
CA GLN A 111 -6.00 23.01 8.50
C GLN A 111 -5.66 21.54 8.58
N ILE A 112 -4.37 21.24 8.60
CA ILE A 112 -3.82 19.88 8.66
C ILE A 112 -3.12 19.73 10.01
N VAL A 113 -3.58 18.78 10.81
CA VAL A 113 -2.97 18.43 12.10
C VAL A 113 -2.16 17.16 11.95
N THR A 114 -0.92 17.19 12.41
CA THR A 114 -0.04 16.03 12.43
C THR A 114 0.45 15.74 13.85
N THR A 115 1.07 14.60 14.06
CA THR A 115 1.72 14.23 15.32
C THR A 115 2.87 15.17 15.74
N LYS A 116 3.36 16.03 14.84
CA LYS A 116 4.48 16.93 15.10
C LYS A 116 4.13 18.41 15.02
N ALA A 117 3.30 18.79 14.06
CA ALA A 117 3.01 20.19 13.76
C ALA A 117 1.64 20.36 13.11
N GLY A 118 1.16 21.60 13.04
CA GLY A 118 0.01 21.97 12.23
C GLY A 118 0.47 22.69 10.96
N TYR A 119 -0.26 22.52 9.87
CA TYR A 119 -0.03 23.17 8.59
C TYR A 119 -1.32 23.77 8.04
N ARG A 120 -1.18 24.70 7.09
CA ARG A 120 -2.31 25.30 6.37
C ARG A 120 -2.08 25.20 4.88
N ALA A 121 -3.11 24.89 4.11
CA ALA A 121 -3.04 24.78 2.68
C ALA A 121 -4.31 25.26 1.97
N ARG A 122 -4.19 25.69 0.72
CA ARG A 122 -5.34 25.96 -0.16
C ARG A 122 -5.93 24.69 -0.75
N ASN A 123 -5.08 23.71 -1.03
CA ASN A 123 -5.47 22.44 -1.60
C ASN A 123 -4.78 21.29 -0.85
N VAL A 124 -5.44 20.15 -0.79
CA VAL A 124 -4.91 18.94 -0.17
C VAL A 124 -5.08 17.76 -1.13
N ILE A 125 -4.03 16.97 -1.30
CA ILE A 125 -4.07 15.69 -2.03
C ILE A 125 -3.78 14.56 -1.05
N VAL A 126 -4.71 13.61 -0.92
CA VAL A 126 -4.54 12.41 -0.10
C VAL A 126 -4.09 11.27 -0.99
N ALA A 127 -2.84 10.82 -0.81
CA ALA A 127 -2.15 9.81 -1.63
C ALA A 127 -1.58 8.67 -0.78
N ILE A 128 -2.35 8.18 0.18
CA ILE A 128 -1.91 7.23 1.22
C ILE A 128 -1.96 5.75 0.79
N GLY A 129 -2.33 5.46 -0.45
CA GLY A 129 -2.56 4.09 -0.92
C GLY A 129 -3.72 3.41 -0.18
N THR A 130 -3.87 2.11 -0.44
CA THR A 130 -4.92 1.29 0.19
C THR A 130 -4.41 0.44 1.35
N MET A 131 -3.12 0.35 1.55
CA MET A 131 -2.52 -0.44 2.62
C MET A 131 -2.62 0.32 3.95
N GLY A 132 -3.76 0.13 4.62
CA GLY A 132 -3.91 0.42 6.03
C GLY A 132 -3.15 -0.61 6.90
N LYS A 133 -3.61 -0.83 8.12
CA LYS A 133 -3.09 -1.91 8.96
C LYS A 133 -3.42 -3.26 8.31
N PRO A 134 -2.51 -4.23 8.33
CA PRO A 134 -2.83 -5.58 7.86
C PRO A 134 -4.03 -6.12 8.61
N ASN A 135 -4.91 -6.81 7.89
CA ASN A 135 -6.02 -7.52 8.52
C ASN A 135 -5.49 -8.55 9.50
N LYS A 136 -6.13 -8.63 10.65
CA LYS A 136 -5.89 -9.69 11.61
C LYS A 136 -6.95 -10.78 11.43
N PRO A 137 -6.62 -12.06 11.75
CA PRO A 137 -7.65 -13.09 11.85
C PRO A 137 -8.62 -12.73 12.99
N ASP A 138 -9.78 -13.38 12.98
CA ASP A 138 -10.84 -13.20 13.97
C ASP A 138 -10.62 -14.01 15.28
N TYR A 139 -9.61 -14.88 15.31
CA TYR A 139 -9.15 -15.58 16.51
C TYR A 139 -7.96 -14.88 17.16
N ASN A 140 -7.76 -15.16 18.45
CA ASN A 140 -6.70 -14.55 19.25
C ASN A 140 -5.30 -15.01 18.80
N LEU A 141 -4.38 -14.05 18.69
CA LEU A 141 -2.96 -14.29 18.47
C LEU A 141 -2.20 -14.15 19.79
N PRO A 142 -1.55 -15.22 20.30
CA PRO A 142 -0.83 -15.16 21.59
C PRO A 142 0.29 -14.12 21.56
N ILE A 143 0.33 -13.23 22.55
CA ILE A 143 1.35 -12.17 22.68
C ILE A 143 2.75 -12.79 22.78
N SER A 144 2.87 -13.95 23.40
CA SER A 144 4.14 -14.70 23.52
C SER A 144 4.73 -15.14 22.17
N LEU A 145 3.94 -15.12 21.10
CA LEU A 145 4.35 -15.48 19.74
C LEU A 145 4.52 -14.25 18.81
N LYS A 146 4.56 -13.03 19.36
CA LYS A 146 4.67 -11.80 18.56
C LYS A 146 5.88 -11.76 17.62
N GLU A 147 6.97 -12.47 17.94
CA GLU A 147 8.16 -12.58 17.09
C GLU A 147 8.09 -13.73 16.07
N ARG A 148 7.06 -14.58 16.18
CA ARG A 148 6.81 -15.73 15.31
C ARG A 148 5.57 -15.56 14.42
N ILE A 149 4.80 -14.51 14.63
CA ILE A 149 3.60 -14.18 13.86
C ILE A 149 3.81 -12.87 13.15
N ASN A 150 3.81 -12.89 11.82
CA ASN A 150 4.15 -11.78 10.96
C ASN A 150 3.01 -11.44 9.99
N PHE A 151 3.01 -10.21 9.50
CA PHE A 151 2.12 -9.72 8.45
C PHE A 151 2.91 -9.23 7.21
N ASN A 152 4.21 -9.45 7.21
CA ASN A 152 5.15 -9.21 6.13
C ASN A 152 6.32 -10.19 6.23
N LEU A 153 7.36 -10.04 5.40
CA LEU A 153 8.49 -10.98 5.34
C LEU A 153 9.71 -10.55 6.17
N ASP A 154 9.68 -9.39 6.82
CA ASP A 154 10.86 -8.75 7.43
C ASP A 154 11.58 -9.62 8.49
N LYS A 155 10.83 -10.50 9.15
CA LYS A 155 11.36 -11.34 10.23
C LYS A 155 11.52 -12.81 9.83
N CYS A 156 11.33 -13.16 8.56
CA CYS A 156 11.48 -14.54 8.11
C CYS A 156 12.96 -14.89 7.93
N SER A 157 13.38 -15.96 8.61
CA SER A 157 14.73 -16.52 8.49
C SER A 157 14.79 -17.63 7.43
N GLN A 158 15.97 -18.16 7.17
CA GLN A 158 16.15 -19.33 6.32
C GLN A 158 16.03 -20.63 7.13
N GLY A 159 15.58 -21.71 6.50
CA GLY A 159 15.48 -23.04 7.11
C GLY A 159 14.26 -23.21 8.03
N GLU A 160 13.33 -22.24 8.05
CA GLU A 160 12.11 -22.32 8.87
C GLU A 160 11.03 -23.19 8.20
N LYS A 161 10.21 -23.85 9.03
CA LYS A 161 8.94 -24.45 8.62
C LYS A 161 7.85 -23.40 8.78
N LEU A 162 7.38 -22.85 7.66
CA LEU A 162 6.50 -21.69 7.60
C LEU A 162 5.08 -22.06 7.20
N LEU A 163 4.10 -21.42 7.87
CA LEU A 163 2.74 -21.36 7.37
C LEU A 163 2.48 -19.96 6.81
N LEU A 164 2.15 -19.87 5.55
CA LEU A 164 1.64 -18.64 4.93
C LEU A 164 0.12 -18.73 4.83
N VAL A 165 -0.59 -17.73 5.34
CA VAL A 165 -2.05 -17.68 5.36
C VAL A 165 -2.55 -16.61 4.41
N GLY A 166 -3.30 -17.02 3.39
CA GLY A 166 -3.89 -16.11 2.42
C GLY A 166 -4.14 -16.76 1.05
N GLY A 167 -4.91 -16.09 0.20
CA GLY A 167 -5.27 -16.59 -1.13
C GLY A 167 -5.27 -15.51 -2.23
N GLY A 168 -4.59 -14.39 -2.01
CA GLY A 168 -4.38 -13.32 -2.99
C GLY A 168 -2.97 -13.37 -3.59
N ASN A 169 -2.70 -12.51 -4.58
CA ASN A 169 -1.40 -12.44 -5.26
C ASN A 169 -0.23 -12.30 -4.28
N SER A 170 -0.32 -11.40 -3.30
CA SER A 170 0.74 -11.23 -2.30
C SER A 170 1.02 -12.51 -1.50
N ALA A 171 -0.01 -13.30 -1.15
CA ALA A 171 0.17 -14.56 -0.44
C ALA A 171 0.95 -15.56 -1.29
N VAL A 172 0.60 -15.68 -2.56
CA VAL A 172 1.28 -16.58 -3.50
C VAL A 172 2.72 -16.13 -3.75
N GLU A 173 2.95 -14.86 -4.02
CA GLU A 173 4.28 -14.30 -4.22
C GLU A 173 5.19 -14.50 -3.00
N TYR A 174 4.65 -14.30 -1.80
CA TYR A 174 5.36 -14.58 -0.55
C TYR A 174 5.67 -16.06 -0.36
N ALA A 175 4.70 -16.96 -0.66
CA ALA A 175 4.91 -18.39 -0.53
C ALA A 175 6.00 -18.90 -1.48
N ILE A 176 5.95 -18.49 -2.75
CA ILE A 176 6.94 -18.85 -3.77
C ILE A 176 8.32 -18.39 -3.34
N GLU A 177 8.43 -17.17 -2.90
CA GLU A 177 9.71 -16.60 -2.52
C GLU A 177 10.30 -17.29 -1.28
N LEU A 178 9.52 -17.42 -0.23
CA LEU A 178 9.97 -18.09 1.00
C LEU A 178 10.34 -19.55 0.76
N SER A 179 9.70 -20.23 -0.20
CA SER A 179 9.99 -21.63 -0.54
C SER A 179 11.39 -21.87 -1.12
N LYS A 180 12.07 -20.80 -1.55
CA LYS A 180 13.46 -20.91 -2.04
C LYS A 180 14.46 -21.34 -0.96
N SER A 181 14.15 -21.03 0.31
CA SER A 181 15.02 -21.28 1.45
C SER A 181 14.32 -21.88 2.67
N ASN A 182 13.03 -22.22 2.57
CA ASN A 182 12.21 -22.67 3.69
C ASN A 182 11.24 -23.79 3.28
N ASN A 183 10.72 -24.53 4.27
CA ASN A 183 9.64 -25.47 4.07
C ASN A 183 8.29 -24.73 4.24
N VAL A 184 7.65 -24.35 3.14
CA VAL A 184 6.47 -23.51 3.13
C VAL A 184 5.20 -24.30 2.89
N THR A 185 4.18 -24.05 3.72
CA THR A 185 2.79 -24.44 3.46
C THR A 185 1.98 -23.16 3.23
N LEU A 186 1.31 -23.03 2.08
CA LEU A 186 0.33 -22.00 1.83
C LEU A 186 -1.06 -22.49 2.18
N ASN A 187 -1.68 -21.87 3.18
CA ASN A 187 -3.03 -22.16 3.62
C ASN A 187 -4.02 -21.13 3.11
N TYR A 188 -5.09 -21.62 2.50
CA TYR A 188 -6.21 -20.79 2.09
C TYR A 188 -7.54 -21.45 2.45
N ARG A 189 -8.45 -20.70 3.10
CA ARG A 189 -9.73 -21.20 3.59
C ARG A 189 -10.71 -21.64 2.50
N LYS A 190 -10.50 -21.25 1.23
CA LYS A 190 -11.32 -21.69 0.09
C LYS A 190 -10.62 -22.81 -0.67
N ASP A 191 -11.41 -23.64 -1.33
CA ASP A 191 -10.92 -24.78 -2.12
C ASP A 191 -10.17 -24.36 -3.38
N THR A 192 -10.43 -23.15 -3.90
CA THR A 192 -9.83 -22.65 -5.13
C THR A 192 -9.42 -21.19 -5.00
N PHE A 193 -8.41 -20.80 -5.77
CA PHE A 193 -7.97 -19.42 -5.88
C PHE A 193 -8.85 -18.65 -6.88
N SER A 194 -9.60 -17.65 -6.40
CA SER A 194 -10.50 -16.82 -7.23
C SER A 194 -9.98 -15.39 -7.46
N ARG A 195 -8.82 -15.03 -6.89
CA ARG A 195 -8.29 -13.65 -6.91
C ARG A 195 -6.87 -13.55 -7.46
N LEU A 196 -6.31 -14.64 -7.92
CA LEU A 196 -4.97 -14.63 -8.52
C LEU A 196 -5.04 -14.13 -9.96
N ASN A 197 -3.97 -13.45 -10.39
CA ASN A 197 -3.69 -13.30 -11.80
C ASN A 197 -3.21 -14.64 -12.38
N ASP A 198 -3.25 -14.77 -13.70
CA ASP A 198 -2.93 -16.02 -14.40
C ASP A 198 -1.49 -16.48 -14.14
N ILE A 199 -0.55 -15.54 -14.04
CA ILE A 199 0.86 -15.83 -13.77
C ILE A 199 1.03 -16.47 -12.39
N ASN A 200 0.46 -15.85 -11.35
CA ASN A 200 0.55 -16.37 -9.99
C ASN A 200 -0.21 -17.70 -9.83
N LEU A 201 -1.34 -17.86 -10.54
CA LEU A 201 -2.08 -19.12 -10.54
C LEU A 201 -1.24 -20.24 -11.16
N GLN A 202 -0.61 -19.99 -12.30
CA GLN A 202 0.27 -20.96 -12.95
C GLN A 202 1.46 -21.31 -12.05
N LEU A 203 2.17 -20.30 -11.53
CA LEU A 203 3.36 -20.48 -10.71
C LEU A 203 3.08 -21.26 -9.42
N ILE A 204 1.98 -20.98 -8.72
CA ILE A 204 1.69 -21.67 -7.47
C ILE A 204 1.40 -23.17 -7.69
N HIS A 205 0.72 -23.50 -8.78
CA HIS A 205 0.48 -24.90 -9.15
C HIS A 205 1.77 -25.61 -9.59
N GLU A 206 2.64 -24.93 -10.33
CA GLU A 206 3.94 -25.45 -10.72
C GLU A 206 4.81 -25.74 -9.49
N TYR A 207 4.94 -24.79 -8.57
CA TYR A 207 5.74 -24.97 -7.36
C TYR A 207 5.19 -26.07 -6.44
N ASN A 208 3.88 -26.21 -6.36
CA ASN A 208 3.27 -27.32 -5.61
C ASN A 208 3.49 -28.66 -6.32
N GLY A 209 3.38 -28.73 -7.65
CA GLY A 209 3.63 -29.95 -8.43
C GLY A 209 5.10 -30.41 -8.38
N GLN A 210 6.04 -29.47 -8.23
CA GLN A 210 7.46 -29.73 -8.00
C GLN A 210 7.82 -29.99 -6.52
N GLU A 211 6.83 -30.09 -5.62
CA GLU A 211 7.01 -30.26 -4.18
C GLU A 211 7.87 -29.18 -3.49
N ARG A 212 8.02 -27.99 -4.13
CA ARG A 212 8.79 -26.87 -3.60
C ARG A 212 8.05 -26.12 -2.48
N LEU A 213 6.74 -26.24 -2.44
CA LEU A 213 5.87 -25.82 -1.35
C LEU A 213 4.64 -26.73 -1.30
N ARG A 214 3.85 -26.61 -0.23
CA ARG A 214 2.60 -27.37 -0.07
C ARG A 214 1.40 -26.44 -0.07
N LEU A 215 0.33 -26.84 -0.75
CA LEU A 215 -0.97 -26.17 -0.69
C LEU A 215 -1.88 -26.88 0.31
N ARG A 216 -2.54 -26.09 1.17
CA ARG A 216 -3.61 -26.54 2.06
C ARG A 216 -4.83 -25.67 1.78
N LEU A 217 -5.65 -26.09 0.84
CA LEU A 217 -6.85 -25.37 0.38
C LEU A 217 -8.10 -25.93 1.08
N GLY A 218 -9.18 -25.14 1.14
CA GLY A 218 -10.44 -25.51 1.77
C GLY A 218 -10.36 -25.68 3.28
N MET A 219 -9.29 -25.17 3.92
CA MET A 219 -9.03 -25.42 5.33
C MET A 219 -8.87 -24.10 6.09
N ASP A 220 -9.71 -23.89 7.08
CA ASP A 220 -9.61 -22.71 7.93
C ASP A 220 -8.86 -23.01 9.24
N ILE A 221 -8.33 -21.94 9.85
CA ILE A 221 -7.63 -22.01 11.14
C ILE A 221 -8.62 -21.69 12.24
N VAL A 222 -8.69 -22.55 13.24
CA VAL A 222 -9.56 -22.38 14.41
C VAL A 222 -8.87 -21.56 15.50
N SER A 223 -7.60 -21.88 15.77
CA SER A 223 -6.83 -21.19 16.82
C SER A 223 -5.32 -21.34 16.61
N ILE A 224 -4.58 -20.46 17.29
CA ILE A 224 -3.13 -20.54 17.43
C ILE A 224 -2.76 -20.61 18.90
N GLU A 225 -1.84 -21.50 19.22
CA GLU A 225 -1.32 -21.72 20.56
C GLU A 225 0.21 -21.66 20.58
N ASN A 226 0.76 -21.31 21.73
CA ASN A 226 2.20 -21.37 21.94
C ASN A 226 2.58 -22.77 22.45
N GLU A 227 3.31 -23.50 21.64
CA GLU A 227 3.85 -24.81 21.98
C GLU A 227 5.37 -24.72 22.11
N ASN A 228 5.85 -24.48 23.32
CA ASN A 228 7.29 -24.35 23.63
C ASN A 228 8.03 -23.30 22.77
N GLY A 229 7.39 -22.15 22.50
CA GLY A 229 7.96 -21.08 21.68
C GLY A 229 7.72 -21.25 20.17
N LEU A 230 7.09 -22.33 19.74
CA LEU A 230 6.67 -22.60 18.37
C LEU A 230 5.17 -22.33 18.19
N VAL A 231 4.74 -22.17 16.93
CA VAL A 231 3.36 -21.85 16.60
C VAL A 231 2.58 -23.12 16.29
N LYS A 232 1.77 -23.57 17.24
CA LYS A 232 0.82 -24.66 17.01
C LYS A 232 -0.45 -24.08 16.40
N VAL A 233 -0.80 -24.56 15.21
CA VAL A 233 -1.96 -24.13 14.43
C VAL A 233 -2.99 -25.24 14.41
N ASN A 234 -4.18 -24.99 14.94
CA ASN A 234 -5.30 -25.91 14.94
C ASN A 234 -6.24 -25.58 13.77
N PHE A 235 -6.64 -26.59 13.00
CA PHE A 235 -7.44 -26.45 11.81
C PHE A 235 -8.86 -27.00 11.99
N THR A 236 -9.77 -26.63 11.10
CA THR A 236 -11.19 -27.04 11.13
C THR A 236 -11.41 -28.54 10.95
N ASP A 237 -10.44 -29.28 10.40
CA ASP A 237 -10.48 -30.74 10.28
C ASP A 237 -10.12 -31.50 11.58
N GLY A 238 -9.84 -30.75 12.65
CA GLY A 238 -9.44 -31.29 13.95
C GLY A 238 -7.97 -31.68 14.09
N TYR A 239 -7.17 -31.53 13.03
CA TYR A 239 -5.73 -31.71 13.07
C TYR A 239 -5.01 -30.43 13.46
N TYR A 240 -3.79 -30.60 13.98
CA TYR A 240 -2.90 -29.46 14.20
C TYR A 240 -1.54 -29.69 13.52
N THR A 241 -0.83 -28.60 13.33
CA THR A 241 0.57 -28.63 12.85
C THR A 241 1.37 -27.56 13.59
N ILE A 242 2.63 -27.90 13.90
CA ILE A 242 3.57 -26.97 14.54
C ILE A 242 4.46 -26.35 13.45
N TYR A 243 4.61 -25.04 13.51
CA TYR A 243 5.42 -24.23 12.61
C TYR A 243 6.41 -23.37 13.41
N ASP A 244 7.54 -23.04 12.79
CA ASP A 244 8.48 -22.07 13.36
C ASP A 244 7.88 -20.66 13.31
N ARG A 245 7.09 -20.37 12.27
CA ARG A 245 6.50 -19.05 12.04
C ARG A 245 5.21 -19.13 11.23
N VAL A 246 4.33 -18.16 11.47
CA VAL A 246 3.13 -17.94 10.65
C VAL A 246 3.18 -16.54 10.04
N VAL A 247 2.94 -16.42 8.73
CA VAL A 247 2.87 -15.15 8.01
C VAL A 247 1.46 -14.97 7.46
N TYR A 248 0.79 -13.89 7.85
CA TYR A 248 -0.53 -13.54 7.36
C TYR A 248 -0.43 -12.58 6.17
N ALA A 249 -0.95 -13.00 5.03
CA ALA A 249 -1.12 -12.20 3.81
C ALA A 249 -2.62 -12.17 3.41
N ILE A 250 -3.48 -11.77 4.35
CA ILE A 250 -4.95 -11.75 4.24
C ILE A 250 -5.51 -10.37 3.90
N GLY A 251 -4.67 -9.52 3.27
CA GLY A 251 -5.01 -8.16 2.89
C GLY A 251 -4.84 -7.16 4.04
N GLY A 252 -5.28 -5.94 3.80
CA GLY A 252 -5.27 -4.85 4.79
C GLY A 252 -6.60 -4.11 4.81
N THR A 253 -6.86 -3.39 5.88
CA THR A 253 -8.01 -2.48 5.99
C THR A 253 -7.77 -1.25 5.13
N THR A 254 -8.82 -0.77 4.47
CA THR A 254 -8.81 0.59 3.92
C THR A 254 -8.69 1.57 5.10
N PRO A 255 -7.95 2.67 4.98
CA PRO A 255 -7.81 3.65 6.06
C PRO A 255 -9.08 4.52 6.22
N VAL A 256 -10.24 3.89 6.29
CA VAL A 256 -11.57 4.52 6.33
C VAL A 256 -11.69 5.52 7.47
N ASP A 257 -11.21 5.18 8.66
CA ASP A 257 -11.29 6.08 9.82
C ASP A 257 -10.48 7.36 9.61
N PHE A 258 -9.30 7.24 8.96
CA PHE A 258 -8.50 8.39 8.59
C PHE A 258 -9.19 9.23 7.52
N LEU A 259 -9.73 8.61 6.48
CA LEU A 259 -10.46 9.33 5.42
C LEU A 259 -11.66 10.11 5.99
N LYS A 260 -12.41 9.50 6.91
CA LYS A 260 -13.50 10.20 7.63
C LYS A 260 -13.01 11.39 8.46
N LYS A 261 -11.86 11.26 9.13
CA LYS A 261 -11.22 12.38 9.85
C LYS A 261 -10.73 13.51 8.93
N CYS A 262 -10.51 13.19 7.65
CA CYS A 262 -10.23 14.18 6.61
C CYS A 262 -11.52 14.77 5.98
N GLY A 263 -12.71 14.41 6.48
CA GLY A 263 -13.98 14.89 5.94
C GLY A 263 -14.39 14.23 4.61
N ILE A 264 -13.77 13.13 4.24
CA ILE A 264 -14.04 12.41 2.99
C ILE A 264 -15.23 11.48 3.21
N THR A 265 -16.24 11.60 2.34
CA THR A 265 -17.42 10.72 2.35
C THR A 265 -17.01 9.31 1.91
N ILE A 266 -17.53 8.31 2.61
CA ILE A 266 -17.29 6.90 2.34
C ILE A 266 -18.59 6.25 1.93
N ASP A 267 -18.58 5.51 0.82
CA ASP A 267 -19.75 4.78 0.31
C ASP A 267 -20.08 3.52 1.14
N SER A 268 -21.14 2.81 0.76
CA SER A 268 -21.58 1.58 1.43
C SER A 268 -20.55 0.44 1.37
N ASP A 269 -19.66 0.47 0.38
CA ASP A 269 -18.60 -0.53 0.19
C ASP A 269 -17.30 -0.19 0.93
N GLY A 270 -17.30 0.91 1.69
CA GLY A 270 -16.14 1.38 2.44
C GLY A 270 -15.09 2.10 1.58
N LYS A 271 -15.49 2.61 0.40
CA LYS A 271 -14.61 3.35 -0.50
C LYS A 271 -14.88 4.86 -0.43
N PRO A 272 -13.84 5.69 -0.65
CA PRO A 272 -14.03 7.13 -0.70
C PRO A 272 -14.79 7.56 -1.95
N GLU A 273 -15.65 8.56 -1.82
CA GLU A 273 -16.37 9.19 -2.92
C GLU A 273 -15.58 10.38 -3.48
N PHE A 274 -15.46 10.44 -4.80
CA PHE A 274 -14.81 11.52 -5.56
C PHE A 274 -15.39 11.56 -6.98
N ASP A 275 -15.20 12.68 -7.67
CA ASP A 275 -15.62 12.90 -9.05
C ASP A 275 -14.58 12.41 -10.08
N ASP A 276 -14.86 12.63 -11.35
CA ASP A 276 -13.96 12.24 -12.46
C ASP A 276 -12.60 13.00 -12.46
N ASN A 277 -12.49 14.08 -11.69
CA ASN A 277 -11.26 14.82 -11.47
C ASN A 277 -10.54 14.44 -10.18
N PHE A 278 -10.99 13.37 -9.53
CA PHE A 278 -10.48 12.91 -8.23
C PHE A 278 -10.74 13.89 -7.09
N GLU A 279 -11.62 14.88 -7.26
CA GLU A 279 -12.01 15.83 -6.23
C GLU A 279 -13.14 15.23 -5.37
N THR A 280 -13.00 15.35 -4.06
CA THR A 280 -14.04 14.91 -3.12
C THR A 280 -15.20 15.92 -3.09
N LYS A 281 -16.27 15.62 -2.35
CA LYS A 281 -17.35 16.63 -2.10
C LYS A 281 -16.82 17.90 -1.42
N MET A 282 -15.63 17.87 -0.87
CA MET A 282 -14.96 19.02 -0.28
C MET A 282 -14.01 19.65 -1.29
N GLN A 283 -14.45 20.76 -1.90
CA GLN A 283 -13.67 21.46 -2.91
C GLN A 283 -12.23 21.76 -2.45
N GLY A 284 -11.25 21.42 -3.29
CA GLY A 284 -9.82 21.55 -3.00
C GLY A 284 -9.21 20.34 -2.30
N LEU A 285 -10.00 19.29 -2.02
CA LEU A 285 -9.54 18.05 -1.44
C LEU A 285 -9.61 16.91 -2.46
N TYR A 286 -8.48 16.35 -2.83
CA TYR A 286 -8.33 15.36 -3.90
C TYR A 286 -7.78 14.03 -3.38
N LEU A 287 -8.00 12.96 -4.15
CA LEU A 287 -7.46 11.62 -3.90
C LEU A 287 -6.57 11.17 -5.04
N ALA A 288 -5.39 10.61 -4.75
CA ALA A 288 -4.47 10.12 -5.77
C ALA A 288 -3.92 8.72 -5.46
N GLY A 289 -3.57 7.98 -6.49
CA GLY A 289 -3.01 6.63 -6.39
C GLY A 289 -4.04 5.57 -6.02
N ASP A 290 -3.60 4.49 -5.37
CA ASP A 290 -4.42 3.30 -5.15
C ASP A 290 -5.70 3.57 -4.34
N ILE A 291 -5.73 4.60 -3.50
CA ILE A 291 -6.94 4.99 -2.75
C ILE A 291 -8.06 5.47 -3.67
N ALA A 292 -7.72 5.98 -4.85
CA ALA A 292 -8.65 6.48 -5.86
C ALA A 292 -8.92 5.46 -6.98
N VAL A 293 -8.56 4.19 -6.81
CA VAL A 293 -8.78 3.13 -7.82
C VAL A 293 -9.86 2.16 -7.37
N LYS A 294 -10.81 1.84 -8.26
CA LYS A 294 -11.86 0.86 -7.96
C LYS A 294 -11.35 -0.58 -7.87
N SER A 295 -10.32 -0.93 -8.66
CA SER A 295 -9.73 -2.28 -8.67
C SER A 295 -8.30 -2.26 -9.18
N GLY A 296 -7.34 -2.62 -8.31
CA GLY A 296 -5.92 -2.74 -8.64
C GLY A 296 -5.27 -1.44 -9.10
N GLY A 297 -4.18 -1.04 -8.49
CA GLY A 297 -3.41 0.13 -8.87
C GLY A 297 -2.02 -0.23 -9.39
N SER A 298 -1.36 0.72 -10.03
CA SER A 298 0.05 0.65 -10.40
C SER A 298 0.71 2.01 -10.21
N ILE A 299 2.03 2.03 -10.24
CA ILE A 299 2.80 3.27 -10.18
C ILE A 299 2.38 4.22 -11.32
N ALA A 300 2.31 3.73 -12.55
CA ALA A 300 1.93 4.52 -13.71
C ALA A 300 0.50 5.12 -13.60
N ILE A 301 -0.47 4.33 -13.10
CA ILE A 301 -1.82 4.83 -12.83
C ILE A 301 -1.80 5.95 -11.77
N ALA A 302 -1.01 5.76 -10.71
CA ALA A 302 -0.89 6.76 -9.65
C ALA A 302 -0.26 8.08 -10.15
N LEU A 303 0.72 8.01 -11.05
CA LEU A 303 1.32 9.17 -11.71
C LEU A 303 0.32 9.88 -12.63
N ASN A 304 -0.48 9.13 -13.39
CA ASN A 304 -1.55 9.72 -14.24
C ASN A 304 -2.62 10.43 -13.40
N HIS A 305 -3.03 9.87 -12.24
CA HIS A 305 -3.93 10.57 -11.32
C HIS A 305 -3.33 11.91 -10.87
N ALA A 306 -2.05 11.93 -10.50
CA ALA A 306 -1.35 13.12 -10.09
C ALA A 306 -1.39 14.21 -11.17
N TYR A 307 -1.00 13.88 -12.40
CA TYR A 307 -1.06 14.81 -13.54
C TYR A 307 -2.47 15.34 -13.79
N HIS A 308 -3.48 14.46 -13.79
CA HIS A 308 -4.87 14.86 -14.03
C HIS A 308 -5.36 15.84 -12.97
N ILE A 309 -5.12 15.56 -11.68
CA ILE A 309 -5.49 16.43 -10.56
C ILE A 309 -4.84 17.82 -10.71
N ILE A 310 -3.53 17.88 -10.91
CA ILE A 310 -2.81 19.15 -11.01
C ILE A 310 -3.28 19.94 -12.23
N SER A 311 -3.47 19.30 -13.37
CA SER A 311 -3.99 19.94 -14.59
C SER A 311 -5.39 20.53 -14.38
N HIS A 312 -6.27 19.79 -13.66
CA HIS A 312 -7.61 20.27 -13.30
C HIS A 312 -7.56 21.49 -12.36
N MET A 313 -6.75 21.42 -11.30
CA MET A 313 -6.58 22.51 -10.35
C MET A 313 -6.14 23.82 -11.03
N LEU A 314 -5.21 23.73 -11.99
CA LEU A 314 -4.72 24.90 -12.70
C LEU A 314 -5.73 25.52 -13.67
N LYS A 315 -6.61 24.70 -14.28
CA LYS A 315 -7.71 25.20 -15.11
C LYS A 315 -8.70 26.02 -14.27
N ASN A 316 -9.00 25.57 -13.06
CA ASN A 316 -9.91 26.27 -12.16
C ASN A 316 -9.33 27.56 -11.52
N ARG A 317 -7.99 27.70 -11.45
CA ARG A 317 -7.33 28.94 -11.00
C ARG A 317 -7.37 30.08 -12.03
N LYS A 318 -7.62 29.76 -13.30
CA LYS A 318 -7.65 30.75 -14.40
C LYS A 318 -9.04 31.32 -14.66
N ASN A 319 -10.05 30.79 -14.03
CA ASN A 319 -11.43 31.26 -14.06
C ASN A 319 -11.78 31.99 -12.73
#